data_4f404ad1c60c3555a9fcd58400e129bb
#
_entry.id   4f404ad1c60c3555a9fcd58400e129bb
#
_cell.length_a   1.000
_cell.length_b   1.000
_cell.length_c   1.000
_cell.angle_alpha   90.00
_cell.angle_beta   90.00
_cell.angle_gamma   90.00
#
_symmetry.space_group_name_H-M   'P 1'
#
loop_
_entity.id
_entity.type
_entity.pdbx_description
1 polymer ?
#
loop_
_entity_poly.entity_id
_entity_poly.type
_entity_poly.pdbx_seq_one_letter_code
_entity_poly.pdbx_strand_id
1 'polypeptide(L)'
;MRATRSWAILAVLGCLLAGCGGSDGKSTESADGTEAACTKSAMSGAPDLPKSWPQIENVTYTQQSQQGPTTVVEGYFAGDVKAAHDDFKRELDSAGFTILFDELEDNDSEVSWKGEGRSGQVALRNECGSSDKVFVHITNRPS
;
A
#
# COMPACT_ATOMS: atom_id res chain seq x y z
N MET A 1 -54.06 47.48 25.03
CA MET A 1 -55.29 46.72 24.68
C MET A 1 -54.85 45.36 24.17
N ARG A 2 -55.16 44.40 24.99
CA ARG A 2 -55.78 43.06 24.67
C ARG A 2 -55.00 42.23 23.63
N ALA A 3 -54.75 40.98 23.77
CA ALA A 3 -54.98 39.91 24.72
C ALA A 3 -54.34 38.64 24.16
N THR A 4 -53.63 37.95 24.99
CA THR A 4 -53.72 36.48 25.23
C THR A 4 -54.13 35.56 24.06
N ARG A 5 -53.32 34.52 23.79
CA ARG A 5 -53.73 33.16 24.11
C ARG A 5 -52.63 32.14 23.87
N SER A 6 -52.25 31.56 24.99
CA SER A 6 -51.60 30.25 25.09
C SER A 6 -52.39 29.16 24.34
N TRP A 7 -51.70 28.20 23.78
CA TRP A 7 -52.15 26.80 23.82
C TRP A 7 -50.93 25.88 23.75
N ALA A 8 -50.74 25.22 24.81
CA ALA A 8 -49.90 24.05 24.96
C ALA A 8 -50.71 22.81 24.56
N ILE A 9 -50.14 21.86 23.93
CA ILE A 9 -50.47 20.42 23.94
C ILE A 9 -49.21 19.71 23.51
N LEU A 10 -48.51 19.11 24.43
CA LEU A 10 -48.46 17.71 24.86
C LEU A 10 -48.07 16.69 23.78
N ALA A 11 -46.88 16.18 24.03
CA ALA A 11 -46.49 14.77 24.05
C ALA A 11 -46.78 13.90 22.83
N VAL A 12 -45.76 13.28 22.31
CA VAL A 12 -45.65 11.81 22.26
C VAL A 12 -44.17 11.43 22.16
N LEU A 13 -43.75 10.87 23.16
CA LEU A 13 -42.84 9.81 23.45
C LEU A 13 -42.74 8.79 22.30
N GLY A 14 -41.61 8.73 21.64
CA GLY A 14 -41.28 7.70 20.65
C GLY A 14 -39.78 7.41 20.72
N CYS A 15 -39.36 6.69 21.77
CA CYS A 15 -38.05 6.04 21.77
C CYS A 15 -38.03 4.95 20.69
N LEU A 16 -37.47 5.24 19.55
CA LEU A 16 -36.92 4.22 18.66
C LEU A 16 -35.41 4.26 18.81
N LEU A 17 -34.94 3.39 19.67
CA LEU A 17 -33.56 2.92 19.68
C LEU A 17 -33.28 2.24 18.34
N ALA A 18 -32.96 3.03 17.34
CA ALA A 18 -32.24 2.51 16.16
C ALA A 18 -30.78 2.40 16.58
N GLY A 19 -30.38 1.18 16.88
CA GLY A 19 -28.98 0.85 17.11
C GLY A 19 -28.12 1.33 15.92
N CYS A 20 -27.27 2.31 16.15
CA CYS A 20 -26.07 2.49 15.34
C CYS A 20 -25.24 1.24 15.54
N GLY A 21 -25.44 0.27 14.67
CA GLY A 21 -24.46 -0.75 14.43
C GLY A 21 -23.22 -0.04 13.92
N GLY A 22 -22.22 0.12 14.79
CA GLY A 22 -20.88 0.47 14.38
C GLY A 22 -20.45 -0.61 13.41
N SER A 23 -20.48 -0.29 12.12
CA SER A 23 -19.70 -1.02 11.13
C SER A 23 -18.26 -0.66 11.45
N ASP A 24 -17.64 -1.46 12.30
CA ASP A 24 -16.20 -1.61 12.29
C ASP A 24 -15.85 -2.07 10.88
N GLY A 25 -15.63 -1.12 10.01
CA GLY A 25 -15.01 -1.31 8.71
C GLY A 25 -13.57 -1.71 8.93
N LYS A 26 -13.38 -2.93 9.41
CA LYS A 26 -12.11 -3.61 9.34
C LYS A 26 -11.81 -3.76 7.86
N SER A 27 -10.94 -2.92 7.34
CA SER A 27 -10.38 -3.00 6.00
C SER A 27 -9.66 -4.33 5.86
N THR A 28 -10.39 -5.35 5.47
CA THR A 28 -9.90 -6.72 5.24
C THR A 28 -9.27 -6.83 3.83
N GLU A 29 -9.24 -5.73 3.07
CA GLU A 29 -8.73 -5.74 1.69
C GLU A 29 -7.20 -5.83 1.57
N SER A 30 -6.45 -5.44 2.60
CA SER A 30 -4.99 -5.44 2.49
C SER A 30 -4.36 -6.84 2.62
N ALA A 31 -4.91 -7.71 3.46
CA ALA A 31 -4.31 -9.02 3.72
C ALA A 31 -4.49 -10.02 2.55
N ASP A 32 -5.65 -10.00 1.91
CA ASP A 32 -5.95 -10.91 0.78
C ASP A 32 -5.13 -10.56 -0.47
N GLY A 33 -4.95 -9.26 -0.75
CA GLY A 33 -4.13 -8.80 -1.86
C GLY A 33 -2.64 -9.12 -1.69
N THR A 34 -2.12 -9.00 -0.49
CA THR A 34 -0.71 -9.26 -0.16
C THR A 34 -0.37 -10.74 -0.27
N GLU A 35 -1.16 -11.62 0.32
CA GLU A 35 -0.97 -13.07 0.22
C GLU A 35 -1.09 -13.54 -1.23
N ALA A 36 -2.03 -12.99 -1.99
CA ALA A 36 -2.19 -13.28 -3.40
C ALA A 36 -0.95 -12.90 -4.22
N ALA A 37 -0.32 -11.75 -3.94
CA ALA A 37 0.91 -11.33 -4.62
C ALA A 37 2.08 -12.27 -4.34
N CYS A 38 2.18 -12.81 -3.12
CA CYS A 38 3.27 -13.71 -2.72
C CYS A 38 3.15 -15.14 -3.29
N THR A 39 1.96 -15.53 -3.75
CA THR A 39 1.67 -16.89 -4.22
C THR A 39 1.52 -17.01 -5.74
N LYS A 40 1.30 -15.89 -6.43
CA LYS A 40 1.16 -15.87 -7.89
C LYS A 40 2.48 -16.14 -8.62
N SER A 41 2.36 -16.69 -9.80
CA SER A 41 3.48 -16.78 -10.75
C SER A 41 3.90 -15.38 -11.23
N ALA A 42 5.12 -15.27 -11.73
CA ALA A 42 5.60 -14.04 -12.36
C ALA A 42 4.60 -13.51 -13.39
N MET A 43 4.38 -12.21 -13.40
CA MET A 43 3.55 -11.55 -14.41
C MET A 43 4.14 -11.72 -15.81
N SER A 44 3.28 -11.70 -16.81
CA SER A 44 3.73 -11.72 -18.20
C SER A 44 4.18 -10.32 -18.63
N GLY A 45 5.43 -10.20 -19.03
CA GLY A 45 6.03 -8.93 -19.48
C GLY A 45 6.75 -8.15 -18.38
N ALA A 46 7.38 -7.06 -18.78
CA ALA A 46 8.09 -6.19 -17.86
C ALA A 46 7.09 -5.30 -17.08
N PRO A 47 7.35 -5.02 -15.80
CA PRO A 47 6.54 -4.07 -15.05
C PRO A 47 6.70 -2.65 -15.61
N ASP A 48 5.66 -1.82 -15.50
CA ASP A 48 5.69 -0.41 -15.88
C ASP A 48 6.44 0.42 -14.82
N LEU A 49 7.75 0.30 -14.85
CA LEU A 49 8.73 1.02 -14.04
C LEU A 49 9.64 1.86 -14.95
N PRO A 50 10.45 2.79 -14.42
CA PRO A 50 11.41 3.55 -15.22
C PRO A 50 12.31 2.65 -16.07
N LYS A 51 12.79 3.15 -17.22
CA LYS A 51 13.60 2.34 -18.15
C LYS A 51 14.90 1.83 -17.57
N SER A 52 15.53 2.63 -16.70
CA SER A 52 16.74 2.24 -15.99
C SER A 52 16.48 1.48 -14.69
N TRP A 53 15.23 1.07 -14.42
CA TRP A 53 14.92 0.29 -13.23
C TRP A 53 15.80 -0.97 -13.19
N PRO A 54 16.55 -1.16 -12.10
CA PRO A 54 17.51 -2.26 -12.04
C PRO A 54 16.78 -3.61 -11.96
N GLN A 55 17.43 -4.63 -12.51
CA GLN A 55 16.99 -6.00 -12.27
C GLN A 55 17.50 -6.45 -10.89
N ILE A 56 16.61 -6.52 -9.92
CA ILE A 56 16.94 -6.91 -8.56
C ILE A 56 16.81 -8.41 -8.44
N GLU A 57 17.88 -9.08 -8.04
CA GLU A 57 17.88 -10.52 -7.83
C GLU A 57 16.84 -10.91 -6.76
N ASN A 58 16.31 -12.12 -6.88
CA ASN A 58 15.32 -12.69 -5.96
C ASN A 58 13.95 -11.98 -5.93
N VAL A 59 13.72 -10.94 -6.75
CA VAL A 59 12.40 -10.31 -6.90
C VAL A 59 11.60 -11.00 -8.00
N THR A 60 10.36 -11.33 -7.68
CA THR A 60 9.35 -11.79 -8.64
C THR A 60 8.20 -10.81 -8.64
N TYR A 61 8.00 -10.08 -9.72
CA TYR A 61 6.82 -9.25 -9.93
C TYR A 61 5.65 -10.11 -10.39
N THR A 62 4.51 -9.99 -9.73
CA THR A 62 3.36 -10.89 -9.96
C THR A 62 2.11 -10.19 -10.46
N GLN A 63 2.01 -8.90 -10.20
CA GLN A 63 0.88 -8.08 -10.69
C GLN A 63 1.21 -6.60 -10.74
N GLN A 64 0.43 -5.87 -11.54
CA GLN A 64 0.44 -4.42 -11.53
C GLN A 64 -0.96 -3.86 -11.70
N SER A 65 -1.18 -2.66 -11.19
CA SER A 65 -2.43 -1.92 -11.31
C SER A 65 -2.16 -0.43 -11.51
N GLN A 66 -3.17 0.29 -11.98
CA GLN A 66 -3.10 1.73 -12.17
C GLN A 66 -4.04 2.43 -11.19
N GLN A 67 -3.52 3.37 -10.42
CA GLN A 67 -4.28 4.18 -9.48
C GLN A 67 -4.10 5.67 -9.82
N GLY A 68 -4.98 6.19 -10.69
CA GLY A 68 -4.79 7.52 -11.26
C GLY A 68 -3.47 7.61 -12.03
N PRO A 69 -2.59 8.59 -11.74
CA PRO A 69 -1.30 8.71 -12.40
C PRO A 69 -0.22 7.75 -11.86
N THR A 70 -0.54 6.96 -10.83
CA THR A 70 0.40 6.08 -10.15
C THR A 70 0.24 4.65 -10.66
N THR A 71 1.32 4.06 -11.14
CA THR A 71 1.42 2.61 -11.33
C THR A 71 1.83 1.98 -10.01
N VAL A 72 1.15 0.91 -9.63
CA VAL A 72 1.49 0.06 -8.50
C VAL A 72 1.94 -1.29 -9.05
N VAL A 73 3.14 -1.73 -8.66
CA VAL A 73 3.70 -3.03 -9.01
C VAL A 73 3.89 -3.83 -7.73
N GLU A 74 3.43 -5.05 -7.73
CA GLU A 74 3.50 -5.93 -6.58
C GLU A 74 4.14 -7.26 -6.92
N GLY A 75 4.68 -7.89 -5.89
CA GLY A 75 5.34 -9.16 -6.00
C GLY A 75 5.94 -9.61 -4.67
N TYR A 76 6.98 -10.41 -4.75
CA TYR A 76 7.72 -10.84 -3.58
C TYR A 76 9.22 -10.89 -3.83
N PHE A 77 9.98 -10.75 -2.76
CA PHE A 77 11.41 -11.02 -2.70
C PHE A 77 11.64 -12.33 -1.95
N ALA A 78 12.45 -13.22 -2.51
CA ALA A 78 12.84 -14.46 -1.82
C ALA A 78 13.99 -14.17 -0.86
N GLY A 79 13.67 -14.03 0.43
CA GLY A 79 14.59 -13.65 1.49
C GLY A 79 13.89 -12.94 2.64
N ASP A 80 14.64 -12.26 3.48
CA ASP A 80 14.14 -11.46 4.58
C ASP A 80 14.06 -9.95 4.24
N VAL A 81 13.41 -9.17 5.12
CA VAL A 81 13.19 -7.73 4.92
C VAL A 81 14.50 -6.96 4.81
N LYS A 82 15.49 -7.32 5.63
CA LYS A 82 16.79 -6.63 5.59
C LYS A 82 17.53 -6.87 4.28
N ALA A 83 17.58 -8.11 3.81
CA ALA A 83 18.20 -8.45 2.53
C ALA A 83 17.51 -7.74 1.37
N ALA A 84 16.17 -7.72 1.36
CA ALA A 84 15.39 -7.00 0.36
C ALA A 84 15.68 -5.50 0.39
N HIS A 85 15.70 -4.88 1.58
CA HIS A 85 16.03 -3.46 1.76
C HIS A 85 17.40 -3.12 1.19
N ASP A 86 18.43 -3.85 1.61
CA ASP A 86 19.82 -3.61 1.21
C ASP A 86 19.96 -3.75 -0.32
N ASP A 87 19.31 -4.74 -0.93
CA ASP A 87 19.36 -4.96 -2.38
C ASP A 87 18.64 -3.86 -3.13
N PHE A 88 17.41 -3.51 -2.77
CA PHE A 88 16.68 -2.41 -3.43
C PHE A 88 17.44 -1.09 -3.35
N LYS A 89 17.91 -0.73 -2.17
CA LYS A 89 18.65 0.53 -1.96
C LYS A 89 19.92 0.57 -2.79
N ARG A 90 20.73 -0.48 -2.76
CA ARG A 90 22.00 -0.59 -3.49
C ARG A 90 21.78 -0.53 -5.01
N GLU A 91 20.84 -1.31 -5.52
CA GLU A 91 20.60 -1.40 -6.95
C GLU A 91 19.97 -0.12 -7.51
N LEU A 92 19.05 0.52 -6.79
CA LEU A 92 18.50 1.81 -7.19
C LEU A 92 19.57 2.89 -7.24
N ASP A 93 20.40 3.01 -6.21
CA ASP A 93 21.51 3.97 -6.18
C ASP A 93 22.49 3.73 -7.33
N SER A 94 22.86 2.47 -7.56
CA SER A 94 23.75 2.06 -8.66
C SER A 94 23.17 2.36 -10.05
N ALA A 95 21.86 2.28 -10.20
CA ALA A 95 21.14 2.61 -11.44
C ALA A 95 20.91 4.12 -11.64
N GLY A 96 21.38 4.96 -10.72
CA GLY A 96 21.31 6.42 -10.79
C GLY A 96 20.02 7.05 -10.25
N PHE A 97 19.22 6.30 -9.50
CA PHE A 97 18.10 6.87 -8.76
C PHE A 97 18.59 7.56 -7.48
N THR A 98 17.98 8.67 -7.14
CA THR A 98 18.23 9.34 -5.87
C THR A 98 17.35 8.72 -4.80
N ILE A 99 17.95 8.20 -3.74
CA ILE A 99 17.22 7.75 -2.55
C ILE A 99 16.89 9.00 -1.72
N LEU A 100 15.60 9.24 -1.52
CA LEU A 100 15.07 10.41 -0.80
C LEU A 100 14.92 10.13 0.68
N PHE A 101 14.56 8.90 1.00
CA PHE A 101 14.32 8.43 2.36
C PHE A 101 14.45 6.92 2.36
N ASP A 102 14.97 6.35 3.43
CA ASP A 102 14.95 4.93 3.69
C ASP A 102 14.77 4.65 5.19
N GLU A 103 13.99 3.63 5.47
CA GLU A 103 13.71 3.15 6.82
C GLU A 103 13.70 1.63 6.82
N LEU A 104 14.25 1.04 7.85
CA LEU A 104 14.31 -0.40 8.04
C LEU A 104 13.91 -0.74 9.47
N GLU A 105 12.85 -1.54 9.59
CA GLU A 105 12.38 -2.14 10.84
C GLU A 105 12.45 -3.68 10.75
N ASP A 106 12.15 -4.36 11.83
CA ASP A 106 12.27 -5.83 11.88
C ASP A 106 11.37 -6.55 10.88
N ASN A 107 10.17 -6.00 10.61
CA ASN A 107 9.14 -6.63 9.79
C ASN A 107 8.74 -5.84 8.54
N ASP A 108 9.23 -4.63 8.40
CA ASP A 108 8.95 -3.78 7.25
C ASP A 108 10.10 -2.83 6.92
N SER A 109 10.07 -2.30 5.72
CA SER A 109 11.03 -1.31 5.26
C SER A 109 10.42 -0.45 4.16
N GLU A 110 10.89 0.78 4.07
CA GLU A 110 10.52 1.72 3.02
C GLU A 110 11.77 2.34 2.39
N VAL A 111 11.78 2.39 1.05
CA VAL A 111 12.81 3.08 0.27
C VAL A 111 12.11 4.01 -0.70
N SER A 112 12.17 5.31 -0.46
CA SER A 112 11.64 6.33 -1.36
C SER A 112 12.68 6.76 -2.36
N TRP A 113 12.29 6.83 -3.62
CA TRP A 113 13.21 7.07 -4.74
C TRP A 113 12.70 8.11 -5.74
N LYS A 114 13.63 8.69 -6.51
CA LYS A 114 13.36 9.61 -7.60
C LYS A 114 14.39 9.41 -8.73
N GLY A 115 13.93 9.42 -9.97
CA GLY A 115 14.77 9.33 -11.17
C GLY A 115 13.94 9.33 -12.45
N GLU A 116 14.53 9.71 -13.58
CA GLU A 116 13.88 9.71 -14.92
C GLU A 116 12.54 10.46 -14.98
N GLY A 117 12.38 11.57 -14.22
CA GLY A 117 11.11 12.29 -14.15
C GLY A 117 10.00 11.53 -13.41
N ARG A 118 10.36 10.52 -12.65
CA ARG A 118 9.47 9.66 -11.86
C ARG A 118 9.90 9.67 -10.41
N SER A 119 8.97 9.34 -9.53
CA SER A 119 9.23 9.14 -8.12
C SER A 119 8.29 8.07 -7.56
N GLY A 120 8.67 7.49 -6.44
CA GLY A 120 7.87 6.48 -5.80
C GLY A 120 8.50 5.94 -4.53
N GLN A 121 7.99 4.81 -4.12
CA GLN A 121 8.40 4.13 -2.91
C GLN A 121 8.42 2.62 -3.16
N VAL A 122 9.36 1.95 -2.58
CA VAL A 122 9.38 0.50 -2.39
C VAL A 122 9.03 0.25 -0.93
N ALA A 123 7.91 -0.40 -0.68
CA ALA A 123 7.54 -0.89 0.64
C ALA A 123 7.75 -2.42 0.67
N LEU A 124 8.44 -2.88 1.69
CA LEU A 124 8.80 -4.28 1.90
C LEU A 124 8.18 -4.73 3.22
N ARG A 125 7.43 -5.84 3.22
CA ARG A 125 6.70 -6.28 4.40
C ARG A 125 6.75 -7.78 4.59
N ASN A 126 6.96 -8.20 5.83
CA ASN A 126 6.91 -9.62 6.20
C ASN A 126 5.45 -10.09 6.34
N GLU A 127 4.71 -10.07 5.22
CA GLU A 127 3.26 -10.37 5.16
C GLU A 127 2.92 -11.52 4.21
N CYS A 128 3.92 -12.23 3.68
CA CYS A 128 3.70 -13.37 2.77
C CYS A 128 3.24 -14.66 3.46
N GLY A 129 3.08 -14.66 4.78
CA GLY A 129 2.70 -15.86 5.52
C GLY A 129 3.81 -16.91 5.63
N SER A 130 5.01 -16.61 5.13
CA SER A 130 6.21 -17.44 5.22
C SER A 130 7.43 -16.58 5.56
N SER A 131 8.41 -17.17 6.24
CA SER A 131 9.62 -16.45 6.66
C SER A 131 10.68 -16.30 5.55
N ASP A 132 10.46 -16.91 4.41
CA ASP A 132 11.37 -16.93 3.26
C ASP A 132 10.93 -16.02 2.12
N LYS A 133 9.85 -15.26 2.30
CA LYS A 133 9.34 -14.30 1.32
C LYS A 133 8.89 -13.01 1.98
N VAL A 134 9.25 -11.91 1.35
CA VAL A 134 8.85 -10.55 1.71
C VAL A 134 7.94 -10.01 0.61
N PHE A 135 6.80 -9.46 1.00
CA PHE A 135 5.92 -8.75 0.08
C PHE A 135 6.60 -7.48 -0.41
N VAL A 136 6.55 -7.26 -1.71
CA VAL A 136 7.11 -6.09 -2.40
C VAL A 136 5.97 -5.29 -3.00
N HIS A 137 5.88 -4.01 -2.63
CA HIS A 137 4.92 -3.06 -3.17
C HIS A 137 5.67 -1.82 -3.66
N ILE A 138 5.62 -1.56 -4.96
CA ILE A 138 6.31 -0.44 -5.59
C ILE A 138 5.30 0.53 -6.17
N THR A 139 5.39 1.78 -5.79
CA THR A 139 4.67 2.87 -6.44
C THR A 139 5.58 3.59 -7.43
N ASN A 140 5.03 4.00 -8.57
CA ASN A 140 5.73 4.72 -9.64
C ASN A 140 4.78 5.78 -10.22
N ARG A 141 5.13 7.06 -10.06
CA ARG A 141 4.31 8.19 -10.51
C ARG A 141 5.18 9.27 -11.16
N PRO A 142 4.62 10.13 -12.03
CA PRO A 142 5.32 11.34 -12.50
C PRO A 142 5.79 12.20 -11.31
N SER A 143 6.99 12.78 -11.41
CA SER A 143 7.58 13.67 -10.39
C SER A 143 7.07 15.10 -10.53
#